data_b79d52a099ea178a51738986f87b0303
#
_entry.id   b79d52a099ea178a51738986f87b0303
#
_cell.length_a   1.000
_cell.length_b   1.000
_cell.length_c   1.000
_cell.angle_alpha   90.00
_cell.angle_beta   90.00
_cell.angle_gamma   90.00
#
_symmetry.space_group_name_H-M   'P 1'
#
loop_
_entity.id
_entity.type
_entity.pdbx_description
1 polymer ?
#
loop_
_entity_poly.entity_id
_entity_poly.type
_entity_poly.pdbx_seq_one_letter_code
_entity_poly.pdbx_strand_id
1 'polypeptide(L)'
;MSERKVPTHEVTYTHLRDMVLTGGLAPGQAVTIQGLIRDLGAGMTPVREAIRRLTAEGALQLHGNRRVSVPNLTPGLLDQIAFARLTIEPKLAELAASSLTGLQITRLEEIDEEINRAMAVNDIPGYLTGNHRFHFTLYEASNAPVLIDMAQSLWLRFGPSLRVVVGRYQSGRMPDRHSEALAIMRGGNGPALAQIIQSDIQQGIDQVRLALQAGEI
;
A
#
# COMPACT_ATOMS: atom_id res chain seq x y z
N MET A 1 14.81 0.14 31.41
CA MET A 1 14.17 -0.77 30.44
C MET A 1 15.09 -0.83 29.23
N SER A 2 15.66 -2.01 28.93
CA SER A 2 16.56 -2.19 27.79
C SER A 2 15.76 -2.04 26.50
N GLU A 3 16.08 -1.07 25.65
CA GLU A 3 15.54 -0.97 24.30
C GLU A 3 15.88 -2.26 23.56
N ARG A 4 14.86 -3.02 23.21
CA ARG A 4 15.01 -4.25 22.42
C ARG A 4 15.40 -3.83 21.00
N LYS A 5 16.70 -3.92 20.69
CA LYS A 5 17.25 -3.58 19.39
C LYS A 5 16.55 -4.42 18.32
N VAL A 6 15.82 -3.78 17.40
CA VAL A 6 15.13 -4.48 16.31
C VAL A 6 16.18 -5.25 15.49
N PRO A 7 15.98 -6.56 15.21
CA PRO A 7 16.93 -7.34 14.43
C PRO A 7 17.16 -6.75 13.04
N THR A 8 18.41 -6.70 12.60
CA THR A 8 18.81 -6.09 11.31
C THR A 8 18.03 -6.65 10.13
N HIS A 9 17.64 -7.92 10.15
CA HIS A 9 16.86 -8.53 9.06
C HIS A 9 15.42 -7.99 8.98
N GLU A 10 14.78 -7.67 10.12
CA GLU A 10 13.44 -7.05 10.13
C GLU A 10 13.50 -5.61 9.62
N VAL A 11 14.50 -4.83 10.03
CA VAL A 11 14.71 -3.46 9.53
C VAL A 11 14.91 -3.49 8.02
N THR A 12 15.75 -4.39 7.51
CA THR A 12 16.03 -4.52 6.07
C THR A 12 14.78 -4.94 5.29
N TYR A 13 14.01 -5.88 5.82
CA TYR A 13 12.74 -6.30 5.21
C TYR A 13 11.75 -5.12 5.15
N THR A 14 11.56 -4.40 6.25
CA THR A 14 10.66 -3.25 6.29
C THR A 14 11.06 -2.19 5.29
N HIS A 15 12.35 -1.82 5.22
CA HIS A 15 12.83 -0.83 4.25
C HIS A 15 12.60 -1.28 2.80
N LEU A 16 12.90 -2.55 2.46
CA LEU A 16 12.69 -3.04 1.09
C LEU A 16 11.19 -3.13 0.76
N ARG A 17 10.37 -3.54 1.72
CA ARG A 17 8.91 -3.56 1.58
C ARG A 17 8.37 -2.16 1.30
N ASP A 18 8.81 -1.17 2.07
CA ASP A 18 8.37 0.21 1.91
C ASP A 18 8.82 0.78 0.55
N MET A 19 10.04 0.46 0.08
CA MET A 19 10.47 0.79 -1.29
C MET A 19 9.55 0.21 -2.36
N VAL A 20 9.04 -1.00 -2.18
CA VAL A 20 8.06 -1.60 -3.11
C VAL A 20 6.73 -0.84 -3.03
N LEU A 21 6.19 -0.65 -1.83
CA LEU A 21 4.89 -0.01 -1.60
C LEU A 21 4.84 1.44 -2.11
N THR A 22 5.91 2.20 -1.88
CA THR A 22 5.99 3.62 -2.29
C THR A 22 6.47 3.81 -3.73
N GLY A 23 6.61 2.73 -4.49
CA GLY A 23 7.05 2.76 -5.88
C GLY A 23 8.52 3.18 -6.06
N GLY A 24 9.36 3.03 -5.04
CA GLY A 24 10.82 3.17 -5.18
C GLY A 24 11.41 2.16 -6.17
N LEU A 25 10.68 1.04 -6.38
CA LEU A 25 10.91 0.09 -7.46
C LEU A 25 9.67 0.09 -8.37
N ALA A 26 9.85 0.49 -9.63
CA ALA A 26 8.76 0.49 -10.61
C ALA A 26 8.41 -0.95 -11.06
N PRO A 27 7.17 -1.21 -11.52
CA PRO A 27 6.81 -2.48 -12.14
C PRO A 27 7.80 -2.84 -13.26
N GLY A 28 8.25 -4.08 -13.31
CA GLY A 28 9.24 -4.58 -14.27
C GLY A 28 10.67 -4.09 -14.08
N GLN A 29 10.93 -3.09 -13.26
CA GLN A 29 12.27 -2.60 -12.99
C GLN A 29 13.12 -3.69 -12.33
N ALA A 30 14.21 -4.09 -13.02
CA ALA A 30 15.17 -5.04 -12.48
C ALA A 30 16.29 -4.32 -11.73
N VAL A 31 16.55 -4.76 -10.50
CA VAL A 31 17.67 -4.32 -9.67
C VAL A 31 18.57 -5.49 -9.32
N THR A 32 19.85 -5.21 -9.03
CA THR A 32 20.78 -6.25 -8.57
C THR A 32 20.75 -6.37 -7.05
N ILE A 33 21.08 -7.56 -6.54
CA ILE A 33 21.23 -7.75 -5.07
C ILE A 33 22.31 -6.80 -4.53
N GLN A 34 23.38 -6.55 -5.26
CA GLN A 34 24.43 -5.60 -4.87
C GLN A 34 23.94 -4.15 -4.84
N GLY A 35 23.07 -3.77 -5.78
CA GLY A 35 22.38 -2.47 -5.75
C GLY A 35 21.58 -2.32 -4.48
N LEU A 36 20.72 -3.29 -4.16
CA LEU A 36 19.89 -3.27 -2.95
C LEU A 36 20.71 -3.24 -1.65
N ILE A 37 21.85 -3.95 -1.59
CA ILE A 37 22.78 -3.90 -0.46
C ILE A 37 23.24 -2.47 -0.22
N ARG A 38 23.65 -1.77 -1.28
CA ARG A 38 24.11 -0.38 -1.21
C ARG A 38 22.97 0.58 -0.84
N ASP A 39 21.81 0.43 -1.49
CA ASP A 39 20.68 1.36 -1.35
C ASP A 39 20.03 1.23 0.04
N LEU A 40 20.02 0.02 0.61
CA LEU A 40 19.50 -0.26 1.95
C LEU A 40 20.54 -0.07 3.06
N GLY A 41 21.82 0.10 2.73
CA GLY A 41 22.90 0.16 3.72
C GLY A 41 23.04 -1.09 4.60
N ALA A 42 22.59 -2.25 4.08
CA ALA A 42 22.49 -3.50 4.84
C ALA A 42 23.44 -4.58 4.29
N GLY A 43 23.75 -5.58 5.12
CA GLY A 43 24.60 -6.71 4.68
C GLY A 43 23.88 -7.64 3.69
N MET A 44 24.67 -8.51 3.03
CA MET A 44 24.15 -9.46 2.03
C MET A 44 23.09 -10.41 2.60
N THR A 45 23.31 -10.94 3.82
CA THR A 45 22.39 -11.91 4.43
C THR A 45 21.01 -11.32 4.71
N PRO A 46 20.87 -10.18 5.41
CA PRO A 46 19.56 -9.58 5.64
C PRO A 46 18.86 -9.15 4.33
N VAL A 47 19.60 -8.68 3.31
CA VAL A 47 19.00 -8.33 2.00
C VAL A 47 18.46 -9.57 1.30
N ARG A 48 19.20 -10.67 1.28
CA ARG A 48 18.70 -11.92 0.67
C ARG A 48 17.47 -12.48 1.38
N GLU A 49 17.43 -12.39 2.72
CA GLU A 49 16.27 -12.82 3.49
C GLU A 49 15.05 -11.94 3.21
N ALA A 50 15.21 -10.61 3.14
CA ALA A 50 14.16 -9.68 2.74
C ALA A 50 13.62 -9.99 1.34
N ILE A 51 14.51 -10.23 0.36
CA ILE A 51 14.11 -10.62 -1.00
C ILE A 51 13.33 -11.93 -0.99
N ARG A 52 13.79 -12.94 -0.23
CA ARG A 52 13.11 -14.25 -0.13
C ARG A 52 11.69 -14.09 0.42
N ARG A 53 11.51 -13.31 1.49
CA ARG A 53 10.18 -13.03 2.07
C ARG A 53 9.27 -12.33 1.08
N LEU A 54 9.72 -11.23 0.49
CA LEU A 54 8.91 -10.46 -0.48
C LEU A 54 8.63 -11.25 -1.76
N THR A 55 9.51 -12.19 -2.15
CA THR A 55 9.24 -13.11 -3.25
C THR A 55 8.13 -14.10 -2.88
N ALA A 56 8.14 -14.65 -1.68
CA ALA A 56 7.07 -15.52 -1.18
C ALA A 56 5.72 -14.79 -1.08
N GLU A 57 5.74 -13.51 -0.72
CA GLU A 57 4.58 -12.62 -0.69
C GLU A 57 4.12 -12.18 -2.10
N GLY A 58 4.89 -12.49 -3.16
CA GLY A 58 4.60 -12.13 -4.55
C GLY A 58 4.85 -10.66 -4.89
N ALA A 59 5.53 -9.93 -4.01
CA ALA A 59 5.92 -8.53 -4.18
C ALA A 59 7.15 -8.37 -5.08
N LEU A 60 8.03 -9.37 -5.07
CA LEU A 60 9.24 -9.41 -5.88
C LEU A 60 9.33 -10.72 -6.67
N GLN A 61 10.08 -10.67 -7.76
CA GLN A 61 10.45 -11.81 -8.57
C GLN A 61 11.97 -11.91 -8.69
N LEU A 62 12.53 -13.09 -8.35
CA LEU A 62 13.96 -13.36 -8.47
C LEU A 62 14.25 -14.01 -9.82
N HIS A 63 15.19 -13.45 -10.58
CA HIS A 63 15.66 -13.97 -11.86
C HIS A 63 16.98 -14.74 -11.71
N GLY A 64 17.21 -15.72 -12.59
CA GLY A 64 18.37 -16.62 -12.53
C GLY A 64 19.76 -15.95 -12.59
N ASN A 65 19.84 -14.68 -12.98
CA ASN A 65 21.07 -13.88 -13.05
C ASN A 65 21.30 -12.99 -11.82
N ARG A 66 20.71 -13.32 -10.67
CA ARG A 66 20.77 -12.54 -9.41
C ARG A 66 20.14 -11.13 -9.51
N ARG A 67 19.26 -10.93 -10.48
CA ARG A 67 18.42 -9.74 -10.57
C ARG A 67 17.11 -9.97 -9.87
N VAL A 68 16.55 -8.90 -9.33
CA VAL A 68 15.26 -8.86 -8.66
C VAL A 68 14.40 -7.79 -9.33
N SER A 69 13.14 -8.05 -9.56
CA SER A 69 12.21 -7.03 -10.05
C SER A 69 10.87 -7.09 -9.33
N VAL A 70 10.15 -5.99 -9.37
CA VAL A 70 8.71 -5.98 -9.10
C VAL A 70 8.03 -6.66 -10.30
N PRO A 71 7.11 -7.62 -10.09
CA PRO A 71 6.36 -8.23 -11.18
C PRO A 71 5.58 -7.18 -11.97
N ASN A 72 5.45 -7.38 -13.30
CA ASN A 72 4.53 -6.60 -14.09
C ASN A 72 3.09 -6.97 -13.74
N LEU A 73 2.24 -5.96 -13.62
CA LEU A 73 0.81 -6.16 -13.47
C LEU A 73 0.19 -6.45 -14.85
N THR A 74 -0.54 -7.56 -14.97
CA THR A 74 -1.31 -7.89 -16.18
C THR A 74 -2.80 -7.63 -15.94
N PRO A 75 -3.63 -7.44 -16.98
CA PRO A 75 -5.07 -7.26 -16.80
C PRO A 75 -5.73 -8.39 -15.97
N GLY A 76 -5.39 -9.66 -16.25
CA GLY A 76 -5.94 -10.80 -15.51
C GLY A 76 -5.45 -10.87 -14.06
N LEU A 77 -4.23 -10.41 -13.75
CA LEU A 77 -3.75 -10.30 -12.37
C LEU A 77 -4.43 -9.14 -11.65
N LEU A 78 -4.63 -8.00 -12.33
CA LEU A 78 -5.38 -6.88 -11.79
C LEU A 78 -6.81 -7.29 -11.42
N ASP A 79 -7.50 -8.07 -12.26
CA ASP A 79 -8.87 -8.53 -11.96
C ASP A 79 -8.92 -9.41 -10.71
N GLN A 80 -7.94 -10.29 -10.50
CA GLN A 80 -7.86 -11.13 -9.30
C GLN A 80 -7.56 -10.29 -8.04
N ILE A 81 -6.61 -9.35 -8.13
CA ILE A 81 -6.29 -8.44 -7.02
C ILE A 81 -7.49 -7.56 -6.70
N ALA A 82 -8.17 -7.01 -7.71
CA ALA A 82 -9.37 -6.19 -7.55
C ALA A 82 -10.47 -6.96 -6.81
N PHE A 83 -10.79 -8.18 -7.24
CA PHE A 83 -11.78 -9.01 -6.58
C PHE A 83 -11.45 -9.24 -5.10
N ALA A 84 -10.21 -9.60 -4.79
CA ALA A 84 -9.79 -9.85 -3.41
C ALA A 84 -9.82 -8.57 -2.56
N ARG A 85 -9.31 -7.45 -3.06
CA ARG A 85 -9.30 -6.16 -2.36
C ARG A 85 -10.72 -5.67 -2.07
N LEU A 86 -11.58 -5.66 -3.08
CA LEU A 86 -13.00 -5.23 -2.96
C LEU A 86 -13.84 -6.16 -2.06
N THR A 87 -13.35 -7.36 -1.77
CA THR A 87 -14.00 -8.29 -0.83
C THR A 87 -13.48 -8.10 0.60
N ILE A 88 -12.18 -7.98 0.77
CA ILE A 88 -11.52 -8.02 2.08
C ILE A 88 -11.50 -6.65 2.75
N GLU A 89 -11.08 -5.61 2.03
CA GLU A 89 -10.81 -4.30 2.64
C GLU A 89 -12.09 -3.56 3.09
N PRO A 90 -13.22 -3.59 2.35
CA PRO A 90 -14.49 -3.07 2.88
C PRO A 90 -14.95 -3.80 4.14
N LYS A 91 -14.69 -5.11 4.25
CA LYS A 91 -15.02 -5.88 5.47
C LYS A 91 -14.16 -5.46 6.65
N LEU A 92 -12.87 -5.19 6.43
CA LEU A 92 -11.98 -4.62 7.45
C LEU A 92 -12.49 -3.26 7.94
N ALA A 93 -12.90 -2.37 7.03
CA ALA A 93 -13.46 -1.07 7.36
C ALA A 93 -14.79 -1.19 8.15
N GLU A 94 -15.67 -2.10 7.75
CA GLU A 94 -16.92 -2.39 8.46
C GLU A 94 -16.65 -2.82 9.92
N LEU A 95 -15.73 -3.78 10.10
CA LEU A 95 -15.34 -4.26 11.42
C LEU A 95 -14.67 -3.18 12.27
N ALA A 96 -13.82 -2.34 11.65
CA ALA A 96 -13.14 -1.25 12.34
C ALA A 96 -14.08 -0.20 12.89
N ALA A 97 -15.19 0.09 12.20
CA ALA A 97 -16.10 1.18 12.55
C ALA A 97 -16.62 1.14 13.99
N SER A 98 -16.86 -0.06 14.54
CA SER A 98 -17.33 -0.24 15.91
C SER A 98 -16.23 -0.18 16.97
N SER A 99 -14.96 -0.26 16.56
CA SER A 99 -13.79 -0.35 17.46
C SER A 99 -12.93 0.91 17.44
N LEU A 100 -13.15 1.81 16.46
CA LEU A 100 -12.41 3.06 16.34
C LEU A 100 -12.59 3.94 17.57
N THR A 101 -11.47 4.32 18.18
CA THR A 101 -11.43 5.32 19.26
C THR A 101 -11.32 6.73 18.70
N GLY A 102 -11.72 7.75 19.48
CA GLY A 102 -11.52 9.15 19.08
C GLY A 102 -10.07 9.50 18.75
N LEU A 103 -9.11 8.91 19.48
CA LEU A 103 -7.68 9.12 19.23
C LEU A 103 -7.25 8.54 17.87
N GLN A 104 -7.76 7.36 17.49
CA GLN A 104 -7.46 6.76 16.18
C GLN A 104 -8.09 7.57 15.05
N ILE A 105 -9.30 8.11 15.23
CA ILE A 105 -9.92 9.00 14.23
C ILE A 105 -9.10 10.28 14.07
N THR A 106 -8.66 10.92 15.16
CA THR A 106 -7.77 12.09 15.08
C THR A 106 -6.46 11.73 14.34
N ARG A 107 -5.91 10.53 14.60
CA ARG A 107 -4.71 10.09 13.88
C ARG A 107 -4.95 9.92 12.37
N LEU A 108 -6.11 9.40 11.97
CA LEU A 108 -6.50 9.29 10.56
C LEU A 108 -6.70 10.66 9.91
N GLU A 109 -7.26 11.63 10.63
CA GLU A 109 -7.37 13.04 10.18
C GLU A 109 -5.98 13.65 9.92
N GLU A 110 -5.02 13.47 10.85
CA GLU A 110 -3.63 13.94 10.67
C GLU A 110 -2.97 13.31 9.43
N ILE A 111 -3.18 12.00 9.20
CA ILE A 111 -2.64 11.30 8.04
C ILE A 111 -3.26 11.84 6.74
N ASP A 112 -4.56 12.10 6.72
CA ASP A 112 -5.23 12.68 5.56
C ASP A 112 -4.71 14.08 5.23
N GLU A 113 -4.46 14.92 6.25
CA GLU A 113 -3.79 16.21 6.05
C GLU A 113 -2.36 16.06 5.48
N GLU A 114 -1.60 15.02 5.92
CA GLU A 114 -0.28 14.73 5.33
C GLU A 114 -0.41 14.34 3.84
N ILE A 115 -1.41 13.52 3.48
CA ILE A 115 -1.73 13.13 2.11
C ILE A 115 -2.04 14.36 1.25
N ASN A 116 -2.91 15.24 1.75
CA ASN A 116 -3.33 16.45 1.05
C ASN A 116 -2.15 17.41 0.83
N ARG A 117 -1.24 17.54 1.82
CA ARG A 117 0.00 18.32 1.66
C ARG A 117 0.93 17.72 0.61
N ALA A 118 1.12 16.39 0.62
CA ALA A 118 1.94 15.71 -0.38
C ALA A 118 1.38 15.90 -1.80
N MET A 119 0.07 15.80 -1.97
CA MET A 119 -0.60 16.08 -3.25
C MET A 119 -0.39 17.51 -3.72
N ALA A 120 -0.51 18.49 -2.82
CA ALA A 120 -0.36 19.92 -3.16
C ALA A 120 1.03 20.28 -3.70
N VAL A 121 2.08 19.53 -3.29
CA VAL A 121 3.47 19.76 -3.73
C VAL A 121 3.97 18.71 -4.72
N ASN A 122 3.10 17.82 -5.20
CA ASN A 122 3.45 16.71 -6.11
C ASN A 122 4.48 15.73 -5.50
N ASP A 123 4.44 15.50 -4.20
CA ASP A 123 5.24 14.48 -3.53
C ASP A 123 4.54 13.11 -3.65
N ILE A 124 4.81 12.41 -4.77
CA ILE A 124 4.22 11.09 -5.03
C ILE A 124 4.59 10.05 -3.95
N PRO A 125 5.86 9.93 -3.52
CA PRO A 125 6.20 9.01 -2.43
C PRO A 125 5.49 9.34 -1.12
N GLY A 126 5.38 10.60 -0.75
CA GLY A 126 4.65 11.06 0.42
C GLY A 126 3.17 10.69 0.35
N TYR A 127 2.53 10.91 -0.79
CA TYR A 127 1.15 10.49 -1.04
C TYR A 127 0.98 8.97 -0.85
N LEU A 128 1.80 8.15 -1.52
CA LEU A 128 1.68 6.69 -1.45
C LEU A 128 1.89 6.16 -0.03
N THR A 129 2.85 6.74 0.69
CA THR A 129 3.10 6.42 2.09
C THR A 129 1.91 6.77 2.97
N GLY A 130 1.38 7.97 2.84
CA GLY A 130 0.21 8.45 3.57
C GLY A 130 -1.03 7.61 3.28
N ASN A 131 -1.31 7.35 2.01
CA ASN A 131 -2.43 6.53 1.57
C ASN A 131 -2.38 5.11 2.17
N HIS A 132 -1.23 4.44 2.11
CA HIS A 132 -1.06 3.14 2.75
C HIS A 132 -1.27 3.23 4.27
N ARG A 133 -0.68 4.24 4.95
CA ARG A 133 -0.84 4.45 6.39
C ARG A 133 -2.29 4.71 6.78
N PHE A 134 -3.04 5.48 6.02
CA PHE A 134 -4.46 5.74 6.25
C PHE A 134 -5.26 4.44 6.29
N HIS A 135 -5.17 3.66 5.22
CA HIS A 135 -5.89 2.39 5.12
C HIS A 135 -5.51 1.42 6.24
N PHE A 136 -4.22 1.21 6.49
CA PHE A 136 -3.80 0.23 7.50
C PHE A 136 -4.05 0.70 8.94
N THR A 137 -3.98 2.01 9.23
CA THR A 137 -4.43 2.54 10.53
C THR A 137 -5.92 2.26 10.76
N LEU A 138 -6.75 2.39 9.73
CA LEU A 138 -8.16 2.01 9.78
C LEU A 138 -8.32 0.49 9.98
N TYR A 139 -7.64 -0.32 9.16
CA TYR A 139 -7.80 -1.79 9.17
C TYR A 139 -7.31 -2.42 10.48
N GLU A 140 -6.28 -1.89 11.11
CA GLU A 140 -5.78 -2.35 12.42
C GLU A 140 -6.86 -2.26 13.50
N ALA A 141 -7.77 -1.28 13.44
CA ALA A 141 -8.89 -1.17 14.36
C ALA A 141 -9.94 -2.30 14.20
N SER A 142 -9.92 -3.05 13.09
CA SER A 142 -10.82 -4.18 12.87
C SER A 142 -10.58 -5.38 13.79
N ASN A 143 -9.39 -5.48 14.39
CA ASN A 143 -8.94 -6.64 15.16
C ASN A 143 -9.03 -7.98 14.40
N ALA A 144 -8.86 -7.96 13.07
CA ALA A 144 -8.95 -9.11 12.18
C ALA A 144 -7.59 -9.42 11.52
N PRO A 145 -6.58 -9.95 12.28
CA PRO A 145 -5.19 -10.06 11.81
C PRO A 145 -5.05 -10.86 10.51
N VAL A 146 -5.81 -11.94 10.33
CA VAL A 146 -5.76 -12.75 9.10
C VAL A 146 -6.15 -11.93 7.86
N LEU A 147 -7.22 -11.12 7.96
CA LEU A 147 -7.66 -10.28 6.85
C LEU A 147 -6.68 -9.14 6.60
N ILE A 148 -6.07 -8.58 7.65
CA ILE A 148 -5.04 -7.53 7.54
C ILE A 148 -3.81 -8.07 6.80
N ASP A 149 -3.32 -9.27 7.14
CA ASP A 149 -2.18 -9.91 6.46
C ASP A 149 -2.47 -10.16 4.98
N MET A 150 -3.69 -10.60 4.65
CA MET A 150 -4.13 -10.77 3.26
C MET A 150 -4.15 -9.42 2.53
N ALA A 151 -4.71 -8.37 3.13
CA ALA A 151 -4.73 -7.03 2.56
C ALA A 151 -3.31 -6.51 2.32
N GLN A 152 -2.37 -6.69 3.26
CA GLN A 152 -0.95 -6.31 3.09
C GLN A 152 -0.31 -6.98 1.87
N SER A 153 -0.54 -8.28 1.68
CA SER A 153 -0.02 -9.02 0.51
C SER A 153 -0.60 -8.48 -0.80
N LEU A 154 -1.88 -8.10 -0.82
CA LEU A 154 -2.52 -7.50 -2.00
C LEU A 154 -1.97 -6.10 -2.31
N TRP A 155 -1.74 -5.28 -1.29
CA TRP A 155 -1.15 -3.95 -1.43
C TRP A 155 0.27 -4.00 -1.97
N LEU A 156 1.09 -4.97 -1.56
CA LEU A 156 2.44 -5.18 -2.08
C LEU A 156 2.46 -5.49 -3.59
N ARG A 157 1.42 -6.14 -4.10
CA ARG A 157 1.27 -6.48 -5.52
C ARG A 157 0.69 -5.35 -6.35
N PHE A 158 -0.17 -4.52 -5.75
CA PHE A 158 -0.89 -3.44 -6.41
C PHE A 158 -0.17 -2.08 -6.29
N GLY A 159 0.40 -1.79 -5.12
CA GLY A 159 0.97 -0.50 -4.75
C GLY A 159 1.99 0.07 -5.75
N PRO A 160 2.94 -0.73 -6.29
CA PRO A 160 3.88 -0.25 -7.30
C PRO A 160 3.21 0.38 -8.53
N SER A 161 2.04 -0.13 -8.93
CA SER A 161 1.28 0.38 -10.07
C SER A 161 0.55 1.70 -9.78
N LEU A 162 0.20 1.96 -8.51
CA LEU A 162 -0.40 3.24 -8.10
C LEU A 162 0.52 4.42 -8.39
N ARG A 163 1.84 4.26 -8.27
CA ARG A 163 2.80 5.33 -8.58
C ARG A 163 2.62 5.89 -9.99
N VAL A 164 2.35 5.02 -10.97
CA VAL A 164 2.20 5.42 -12.36
C VAL A 164 0.96 6.31 -12.56
N VAL A 165 -0.09 6.08 -11.77
CA VAL A 165 -1.38 6.75 -11.95
C VAL A 165 -1.61 7.94 -11.02
N VAL A 166 -0.85 8.07 -9.94
CA VAL A 166 -1.02 9.17 -8.96
C VAL A 166 -0.92 10.56 -9.60
N GLY A 167 -0.04 10.75 -10.58
CA GLY A 167 0.05 12.00 -11.32
C GLY A 167 -1.25 12.43 -12.03
N ARG A 168 -2.17 11.49 -12.27
CA ARG A 168 -3.49 11.76 -12.86
C ARG A 168 -4.50 12.32 -11.85
N TYR A 169 -4.32 12.06 -10.54
CA TYR A 169 -5.18 12.59 -9.48
C TYR A 169 -5.11 14.12 -9.36
N GLN A 170 -4.04 14.74 -9.83
CA GLN A 170 -3.84 16.19 -9.78
C GLN A 170 -4.82 16.99 -10.66
N SER A 171 -5.60 16.34 -11.52
CA SER A 171 -6.60 17.02 -12.35
C SER A 171 -7.81 17.57 -11.56
N GLY A 172 -7.87 17.39 -10.23
CA GLY A 172 -8.91 17.93 -9.34
C GLY A 172 -10.33 17.39 -9.60
N ARG A 173 -10.46 16.30 -10.38
CA ARG A 173 -11.76 15.75 -10.81
C ARG A 173 -12.21 14.51 -10.03
N MET A 174 -11.41 14.02 -9.08
CA MET A 174 -11.76 12.80 -8.36
C MET A 174 -12.32 13.13 -6.98
N PRO A 175 -13.36 12.40 -6.51
CA PRO A 175 -13.88 12.57 -5.17
C PRO A 175 -12.81 12.25 -4.11
N ASP A 176 -12.78 13.05 -3.05
CA ASP A 176 -11.95 12.80 -1.87
C ASP A 176 -12.64 11.77 -0.96
N ARG A 177 -12.31 10.50 -1.17
CA ARG A 177 -12.92 9.39 -0.44
C ARG A 177 -12.43 9.29 1.01
N HIS A 178 -11.22 9.75 1.32
CA HIS A 178 -10.73 9.77 2.69
C HIS A 178 -11.53 10.76 3.54
N SER A 179 -11.77 11.97 3.04
CA SER A 179 -12.62 12.95 3.72
C SER A 179 -14.05 12.43 3.95
N GLU A 180 -14.65 11.76 2.95
CA GLU A 180 -15.96 11.11 3.10
C GLU A 180 -15.94 10.00 4.18
N ALA A 181 -14.87 9.18 4.22
CA ALA A 181 -14.71 8.13 5.22
C ALA A 181 -14.58 8.71 6.65
N LEU A 182 -13.76 9.74 6.83
CA LEU A 182 -13.57 10.42 8.11
C LEU A 182 -14.90 11.01 8.65
N ALA A 183 -15.74 11.57 7.77
CA ALA A 183 -17.04 12.09 8.16
C ALA A 183 -17.97 11.01 8.75
N ILE A 184 -17.86 9.76 8.28
CA ILE A 184 -18.68 8.63 8.72
C ILE A 184 -18.12 7.97 9.99
N MET A 185 -16.79 7.95 10.17
CA MET A 185 -16.12 7.20 11.25
C MET A 185 -16.62 7.61 12.64
N ARG A 186 -16.88 8.90 12.88
CA ARG A 186 -17.38 9.41 14.17
C ARG A 186 -18.76 8.87 14.53
N GLY A 187 -19.55 8.47 13.54
CA GLY A 187 -20.89 7.90 13.72
C GLY A 187 -20.92 6.39 13.90
N GLY A 188 -19.80 5.69 13.74
CA GLY A 188 -19.68 4.23 13.89
C GLY A 188 -20.53 3.43 12.87
N ASN A 189 -20.89 4.00 11.72
CA ASN A 189 -21.71 3.34 10.70
C ASN A 189 -20.84 2.45 9.81
N GLY A 190 -20.66 1.17 10.22
CA GLY A 190 -19.82 0.20 9.53
C GLY A 190 -20.20 -0.04 8.07
N PRO A 191 -21.46 -0.34 7.73
CA PRO A 191 -21.87 -0.51 6.33
C PRO A 191 -21.59 0.69 5.43
N ALA A 192 -21.83 1.91 5.95
CA ALA A 192 -21.55 3.13 5.19
C ALA A 192 -20.03 3.32 5.00
N LEU A 193 -19.20 3.08 6.03
CA LEU A 193 -17.76 3.16 5.93
C LEU A 193 -17.21 2.13 4.93
N ALA A 194 -17.71 0.89 4.96
CA ALA A 194 -17.34 -0.15 4.00
C ALA A 194 -17.62 0.27 2.56
N GLN A 195 -18.76 0.91 2.31
CA GLN A 195 -19.14 1.38 0.98
C GLN A 195 -18.22 2.50 0.47
N ILE A 196 -17.81 3.43 1.33
CA ILE A 196 -16.87 4.49 0.96
C ILE A 196 -15.50 3.91 0.65
N ILE A 197 -14.97 3.02 1.51
CA ILE A 197 -13.68 2.35 1.27
C ILE A 197 -13.73 1.49 0.01
N GLN A 198 -14.84 0.80 -0.27
CA GLN A 198 -15.02 0.09 -1.53
C GLN A 198 -14.93 1.03 -2.74
N SER A 199 -15.55 2.20 -2.66
CA SER A 199 -15.53 3.19 -3.73
C SER A 199 -14.14 3.80 -3.94
N ASP A 200 -13.39 4.01 -2.86
CA ASP A 200 -12.00 4.47 -2.91
C ASP A 200 -11.09 3.46 -3.61
N ILE A 201 -11.16 2.19 -3.20
CA ILE A 201 -10.39 1.10 -3.81
C ILE A 201 -10.74 0.95 -5.29
N GLN A 202 -12.04 0.98 -5.64
CA GLN A 202 -12.49 0.88 -7.02
C GLN A 202 -11.94 2.01 -7.88
N GLN A 203 -11.92 3.25 -7.34
CA GLN A 203 -11.34 4.41 -8.02
C GLN A 203 -9.85 4.17 -8.36
N GLY A 204 -9.04 3.68 -7.42
CA GLY A 204 -7.64 3.34 -7.66
C GLY A 204 -7.46 2.23 -8.71
N ILE A 205 -8.29 1.18 -8.63
CA ILE A 205 -8.28 0.06 -9.59
C ILE A 205 -8.59 0.55 -11.00
N ASP A 206 -9.59 1.42 -11.16
CA ASP A 206 -9.98 1.94 -12.47
C ASP A 206 -8.88 2.78 -13.11
N GLN A 207 -8.15 3.58 -12.33
CA GLN A 207 -7.00 4.33 -12.82
C GLN A 207 -5.86 3.42 -13.29
N VAL A 208 -5.54 2.38 -12.52
CA VAL A 208 -4.52 1.39 -12.90
C VAL A 208 -4.96 0.63 -14.15
N ARG A 209 -6.23 0.29 -14.27
CA ARG A 209 -6.78 -0.37 -15.47
C ARG A 209 -6.62 0.50 -16.72
N LEU A 210 -6.93 1.79 -16.61
CA LEU A 210 -6.73 2.76 -17.70
C LEU A 210 -5.25 2.86 -18.10
N ALA A 211 -4.34 2.89 -17.15
CA ALA A 211 -2.90 2.93 -17.41
C ALA A 211 -2.39 1.66 -18.12
N LEU A 212 -2.89 0.48 -17.72
CA LEU A 212 -2.60 -0.78 -18.39
C LEU A 212 -3.08 -0.79 -19.85
N GLN A 213 -4.30 -0.29 -20.10
CA GLN A 213 -4.85 -0.19 -21.45
C GLN A 213 -4.07 0.81 -22.33
N ALA A 214 -3.51 1.85 -21.71
CA ALA A 214 -2.67 2.83 -22.40
C ALA A 214 -1.21 2.37 -22.61
N GLY A 215 -0.82 1.20 -22.05
CA GLY A 215 0.55 0.70 -22.13
C GLY A 215 1.56 1.50 -21.29
N GLU A 216 1.11 2.12 -20.21
CA GLU A 216 1.96 2.93 -19.31
C GLU A 216 2.53 2.10 -18.13
N ILE A 217 2.00 0.88 -17.94
CA ILE A 217 2.41 -0.11 -16.95
C ILE A 217 2.78 -1.40 -17.67
#